data_53c466d421f316f4d6d59cac333ba316
#
_entry.id   53c466d421f316f4d6d59cac333ba316
#
_cell.length_a   1.000
_cell.length_b   1.000
_cell.length_c   1.000
_cell.angle_alpha   90.00
_cell.angle_beta   90.00
_cell.angle_gamma   90.00
#
_symmetry.space_group_name_H-M   'P 1'
#
loop_
_entity.id
_entity.type
_entity.pdbx_description
1 polymer ?
#
loop_
_entity_poly.entity_id
_entity_poly.type
_entity_poly.pdbx_seq_one_letter_code
_entity_poly.pdbx_strand_id
1 'polypeptide(L)'
;ESGVWRFRELLNFCEIETEDIEQCSKYLVSLDGAEGRQSKPYHMSKVAEFVGLDNENVVFQPEGYNPSGSFKDNGMSAAVTHGKMMGAKKIICASTGNTSASAGMFAANENMECDVYIPDGQIAPGKLSQAYQFGTQMVKVNGNFDDAFTKSLQAAEEPGSYTVNSVNPFRIEGQKTIKFRALEALEWEVPDFLVYHGGALGNT
;
A
#
# COMPACT_ATOMS: atom_id res chain seq x y z
N GLU A 1 -15.16 -12.04 2.36
CA GLU A 1 -14.19 -10.95 2.30
C GLU A 1 -12.88 -11.43 1.67
N SER A 2 -12.18 -10.56 0.98
CA SER A 2 -10.90 -10.84 0.33
C SER A 2 -9.94 -9.66 0.55
N GLY A 3 -8.70 -9.81 0.10
CA GLY A 3 -7.70 -8.75 0.22
C GLY A 3 -7.24 -8.52 1.66
N VAL A 4 -6.94 -7.26 1.97
CA VAL A 4 -6.45 -6.81 3.27
C VAL A 4 -7.47 -7.10 4.38
N TRP A 5 -8.73 -6.83 4.13
CA TRP A 5 -9.80 -6.86 5.13
C TRP A 5 -10.24 -8.24 5.57
N ARG A 6 -9.78 -9.29 4.89
CA ARG A 6 -9.92 -10.67 5.37
C ARG A 6 -9.20 -10.90 6.71
N PHE A 7 -8.16 -10.12 6.97
CA PHE A 7 -7.35 -10.19 8.19
C PHE A 7 -7.65 -9.06 9.18
N ARG A 8 -8.80 -8.38 9.06
CA ARG A 8 -9.14 -7.21 9.87
C ARG A 8 -8.96 -7.41 11.38
N GLU A 9 -9.21 -8.61 11.89
CA GLU A 9 -9.08 -8.95 13.31
C GLU A 9 -7.62 -8.98 13.80
N LEU A 10 -6.66 -9.04 12.86
CA LEU A 10 -5.22 -9.03 13.11
C LEU A 10 -4.59 -7.64 12.87
N LEU A 11 -5.39 -6.66 12.49
CA LEU A 11 -4.93 -5.31 12.21
C LEU A 11 -5.23 -4.40 13.40
N ASN A 12 -4.23 -3.67 13.88
CA ASN A 12 -4.41 -2.61 14.87
C ASN A 12 -5.06 -1.38 14.22
N PHE A 13 -6.28 -1.58 13.72
CA PHE A 13 -6.94 -0.53 12.94
C PHE A 13 -7.86 0.33 13.80
N CYS A 14 -8.41 -0.25 14.84
CA CYS A 14 -9.24 0.44 15.82
C CYS A 14 -8.99 -0.18 17.19
N GLU A 15 -8.76 0.63 18.20
CA GLU A 15 -9.06 0.26 19.60
C GLU A 15 -10.57 0.27 19.78
N ILE A 16 -11.31 -0.46 18.92
CA ILE A 16 -12.74 -0.37 18.84
C ILE A 16 -13.31 -1.63 19.48
N GLU A 17 -14.07 -1.43 20.51
CA GLU A 17 -14.96 -2.47 21.07
C GLU A 17 -15.85 -3.03 19.95
N THR A 18 -16.24 -4.27 20.05
CA THR A 18 -16.90 -5.06 18.99
C THR A 18 -18.12 -4.41 18.33
N GLU A 19 -18.77 -3.47 18.98
CA GLU A 19 -19.91 -2.70 18.43
C GLU A 19 -19.49 -1.71 17.33
N ASP A 20 -18.24 -1.30 17.29
CA ASP A 20 -17.75 -0.32 16.33
C ASP A 20 -17.23 -0.95 15.02
N ILE A 21 -16.97 -2.26 14.96
CA ILE A 21 -16.56 -2.95 13.74
C ILE A 21 -17.63 -2.85 12.65
N GLU A 22 -18.90 -2.92 12.99
CA GLU A 22 -20.00 -2.70 12.04
C GLU A 22 -20.05 -1.25 11.55
N GLN A 23 -19.79 -0.28 12.42
CA GLN A 23 -19.71 1.12 12.03
C GLN A 23 -18.47 1.40 11.15
N CYS A 24 -17.35 0.73 11.40
CA CYS A 24 -16.16 0.85 10.55
C CYS A 24 -16.37 0.22 9.18
N SER A 25 -17.22 -0.79 9.03
CA SER A 25 -17.43 -1.48 7.76
C SER A 25 -17.84 -0.55 6.61
N LYS A 26 -18.60 0.51 6.89
CA LYS A 26 -18.99 1.54 5.90
C LYS A 26 -17.83 2.39 5.38
N TYR A 27 -16.70 2.41 6.07
CA TYR A 27 -15.52 3.17 5.68
C TYR A 27 -14.48 2.31 4.98
N LEU A 28 -14.63 0.98 5.01
CA LEU A 28 -13.62 0.08 4.43
C LEU A 28 -13.43 0.38 2.95
N VAL A 29 -12.19 0.65 2.59
CA VAL A 29 -11.77 0.92 1.22
C VAL A 29 -11.07 -0.31 0.67
N SER A 30 -11.61 -0.84 -0.40
CA SER A 30 -11.07 -1.98 -1.11
C SER A 30 -11.42 -1.84 -2.58
N LEU A 31 -10.53 -2.24 -3.46
CA LEU A 31 -10.81 -2.32 -4.89
C LEU A 31 -11.48 -3.67 -5.22
N ASP A 32 -12.69 -3.84 -4.73
CA ASP A 32 -13.47 -5.09 -4.81
C ASP A 32 -12.74 -6.30 -4.20
N GLY A 33 -11.89 -6.06 -3.20
CA GLY A 33 -11.03 -7.07 -2.61
C GLY A 33 -9.95 -7.57 -3.56
N ALA A 34 -9.62 -6.79 -4.59
CA ALA A 34 -8.62 -7.17 -5.58
C ALA A 34 -7.19 -7.07 -5.03
N GLU A 35 -6.96 -6.16 -4.06
CA GLU A 35 -5.65 -6.06 -3.40
C GLU A 35 -5.34 -7.35 -2.64
N GLY A 36 -4.19 -7.95 -2.96
CA GLY A 36 -3.74 -9.22 -2.40
C GLY A 36 -4.49 -10.46 -2.90
N ARG A 37 -5.59 -10.34 -3.63
CA ARG A 37 -6.41 -11.48 -4.09
C ARG A 37 -5.65 -12.40 -5.04
N GLN A 38 -4.88 -11.83 -5.95
CA GLN A 38 -4.16 -12.58 -6.99
C GLN A 38 -2.71 -12.90 -6.60
N SER A 39 -2.25 -12.37 -5.49
CA SER A 39 -0.90 -12.63 -4.96
C SER A 39 -0.83 -13.98 -4.25
N LYS A 40 -1.24 -15.06 -4.95
CA LYS A 40 -1.13 -16.41 -4.41
C LYS A 40 0.32 -16.86 -4.50
N PRO A 41 0.90 -17.38 -3.41
CA PRO A 41 2.20 -18.00 -3.45
C PRO A 41 2.26 -19.20 -4.40
N TYR A 42 3.39 -19.35 -5.07
CA TYR A 42 3.65 -20.47 -5.97
C TYR A 42 5.14 -20.84 -5.97
N HIS A 43 5.44 -22.05 -6.39
CA HIS A 43 6.82 -22.54 -6.51
C HIS A 43 7.42 -22.13 -7.87
N MET A 44 8.72 -21.81 -7.85
CA MET A 44 9.51 -21.51 -9.05
C MET A 44 10.72 -22.42 -9.14
N SER A 45 10.55 -23.60 -9.75
CA SER A 45 11.55 -24.66 -9.79
C SER A 45 12.90 -24.20 -10.34
N LYS A 46 12.92 -23.41 -11.41
CA LYS A 46 14.17 -22.90 -11.99
C LYS A 46 14.94 -21.93 -11.07
N VAL A 47 14.24 -21.20 -10.22
CA VAL A 47 14.89 -20.31 -9.24
C VAL A 47 15.39 -21.13 -8.06
N ALA A 48 14.61 -22.09 -7.59
CA ALA A 48 15.06 -23.01 -6.55
C ALA A 48 16.34 -23.76 -6.98
N GLU A 49 16.35 -24.33 -8.17
CA GLU A 49 17.53 -24.98 -8.76
C GLU A 49 18.74 -24.02 -8.84
N PHE A 50 18.53 -22.79 -9.30
CA PHE A 50 19.58 -21.78 -9.42
C PHE A 50 20.22 -21.43 -8.07
N VAL A 51 19.45 -21.38 -7.00
CA VAL A 51 19.96 -21.08 -5.63
C VAL A 51 20.39 -22.35 -4.86
N GLY A 52 20.27 -23.51 -5.45
CA GLY A 52 20.67 -24.80 -4.86
C GLY A 52 19.73 -25.31 -3.77
N LEU A 53 18.45 -24.97 -3.87
CA LEU A 53 17.39 -25.45 -2.97
C LEU A 53 16.39 -26.35 -3.71
N ASP A 54 15.72 -27.21 -2.96
CA ASP A 54 14.61 -28.00 -3.49
C ASP A 54 13.43 -27.08 -3.86
N ASN A 55 12.70 -27.44 -4.93
CA ASN A 55 11.60 -26.63 -5.43
C ASN A 55 10.52 -26.37 -4.36
N GLU A 56 10.25 -27.34 -3.51
CA GLU A 56 9.24 -27.24 -2.46
C GLU A 56 9.63 -26.23 -1.36
N ASN A 57 10.93 -25.95 -1.22
CA ASN A 57 11.47 -25.04 -0.22
C ASN A 57 11.55 -23.58 -0.67
N VAL A 58 11.14 -23.28 -1.91
CA VAL A 58 11.18 -21.90 -2.45
C VAL A 58 9.80 -21.49 -2.93
N VAL A 59 9.21 -20.54 -2.23
CA VAL A 59 7.87 -20.04 -2.51
C VAL A 59 7.92 -18.54 -2.85
N PHE A 60 7.23 -18.14 -3.89
CA PHE A 60 7.14 -16.76 -4.36
C PHE A 60 5.72 -16.22 -4.21
N GLN A 61 5.61 -15.02 -3.68
CA GLN A 61 4.36 -14.28 -3.61
C GLN A 61 4.45 -13.02 -4.48
N PRO A 62 3.80 -13.01 -5.66
CA PRO A 62 3.93 -11.93 -6.63
C PRO A 62 2.99 -10.76 -6.28
N GLU A 63 3.50 -9.73 -5.64
CA GLU A 63 2.74 -8.52 -5.30
C GLU A 63 2.51 -7.57 -6.51
N GLY A 64 3.05 -7.88 -7.66
CA GLY A 64 2.81 -7.15 -8.92
C GLY A 64 1.42 -7.34 -9.51
N TYR A 65 0.65 -8.32 -9.05
CA TYR A 65 -0.72 -8.57 -9.49
C TYR A 65 -1.79 -7.72 -8.76
N ASN A 66 -1.37 -6.90 -7.82
CA ASN A 66 -2.27 -5.93 -7.23
C ASN A 66 -2.73 -4.88 -8.27
N PRO A 67 -3.88 -4.23 -8.10
CA PRO A 67 -4.48 -3.35 -9.10
C PRO A 67 -3.58 -2.23 -9.63
N SER A 68 -2.77 -1.59 -8.77
CA SER A 68 -1.78 -0.59 -9.24
C SER A 68 -0.47 -1.21 -9.74
N GLY A 69 -0.36 -2.54 -9.74
CA GLY A 69 0.85 -3.26 -10.11
C GLY A 69 1.91 -3.30 -9.02
N SER A 70 1.55 -3.12 -7.75
CA SER A 70 2.50 -3.20 -6.65
C SER A 70 1.88 -3.55 -5.30
N PHE A 71 2.73 -3.99 -4.35
CA PHE A 71 2.35 -4.26 -2.96
C PHE A 71 1.80 -3.04 -2.22
N LYS A 72 1.99 -1.82 -2.75
CA LYS A 72 1.54 -0.57 -2.11
C LYS A 72 0.04 -0.56 -1.86
N ASP A 73 -0.72 -1.28 -2.66
CA ASP A 73 -2.17 -1.34 -2.57
C ASP A 73 -2.65 -1.92 -1.23
N ASN A 74 -1.92 -2.89 -0.68
CA ASN A 74 -2.26 -3.45 0.63
C ASN A 74 -2.25 -2.38 1.74
N GLY A 75 -1.19 -1.58 1.79
CA GLY A 75 -1.09 -0.49 2.76
C GLY A 75 -2.00 0.68 2.43
N MET A 76 -2.26 0.93 1.15
CA MET A 76 -3.09 2.04 0.73
C MET A 76 -4.56 1.82 1.08
N SER A 77 -5.06 0.58 0.94
CA SER A 77 -6.39 0.18 1.39
C SER A 77 -6.63 0.60 2.85
N ALA A 78 -5.73 0.24 3.75
CA ALA A 78 -5.85 0.57 5.17
C ALA A 78 -5.70 2.08 5.45
N ALA A 79 -4.69 2.73 4.85
CA ALA A 79 -4.46 4.15 5.08
C ALA A 79 -5.61 5.04 4.58
N VAL A 80 -6.14 4.76 3.39
CA VAL A 80 -7.27 5.53 2.84
C VAL A 80 -8.55 5.27 3.63
N THR A 81 -8.76 4.04 4.11
CA THR A 81 -9.85 3.75 5.04
C THR A 81 -9.78 4.63 6.29
N HIS A 82 -8.62 4.68 6.95
CA HIS A 82 -8.46 5.53 8.12
C HIS A 82 -8.64 7.02 7.77
N GLY A 83 -8.06 7.50 6.68
CA GLY A 83 -8.28 8.87 6.21
C GLY A 83 -9.75 9.20 6.02
N LYS A 84 -10.52 8.29 5.42
CA LYS A 84 -11.97 8.42 5.24
C LYS A 84 -12.73 8.46 6.57
N MET A 85 -12.34 7.63 7.55
CA MET A 85 -12.90 7.66 8.91
C MET A 85 -12.64 9.01 9.60
N MET A 86 -11.48 9.61 9.36
CA MET A 86 -11.11 10.94 9.87
C MET A 86 -11.77 12.09 9.08
N GLY A 87 -12.59 11.80 8.09
CA GLY A 87 -13.28 12.80 7.28
C GLY A 87 -12.42 13.47 6.21
N ALA A 88 -11.26 12.87 5.88
CA ALA A 88 -10.39 13.39 4.81
C ALA A 88 -11.13 13.49 3.47
N LYS A 89 -10.80 14.54 2.73
CA LYS A 89 -11.28 14.81 1.37
C LYS A 89 -10.15 14.76 0.36
N LYS A 90 -8.92 14.86 0.85
CA LYS A 90 -7.71 14.92 0.04
C LYS A 90 -6.65 13.98 0.58
N ILE A 91 -6.07 13.18 -0.29
CA ILE A 91 -4.92 12.32 -0.02
C ILE A 91 -3.64 13.03 -0.47
N ILE A 92 -2.62 13.01 0.37
CA ILE A 92 -1.33 13.64 0.10
C ILE A 92 -0.21 12.61 0.22
N CYS A 93 0.68 12.60 -0.77
CA CYS A 93 1.93 11.87 -0.66
C CYS A 93 3.09 12.52 -1.42
N ALA A 94 4.32 12.26 -0.98
CA ALA A 94 5.53 12.51 -1.76
C ALA A 94 6.02 11.18 -2.35
N SER A 95 5.99 11.05 -3.66
CA SER A 95 6.46 9.84 -4.35
C SER A 95 6.54 10.02 -5.85
N THR A 96 7.62 9.53 -6.45
CA THR A 96 7.76 9.41 -7.92
C THR A 96 7.50 7.98 -8.43
N GLY A 97 6.98 7.08 -7.59
CA GLY A 97 6.90 5.66 -7.89
C GLY A 97 5.56 5.00 -7.51
N ASN A 98 5.63 3.74 -7.07
CA ASN A 98 4.44 2.93 -6.79
C ASN A 98 3.49 3.53 -5.75
N THR A 99 3.98 4.35 -4.81
CA THR A 99 3.10 4.98 -3.80
C THR A 99 2.17 6.00 -4.46
N SER A 100 2.66 6.83 -5.39
CA SER A 100 1.82 7.81 -6.09
C SER A 100 0.76 7.14 -6.96
N ALA A 101 1.12 6.08 -7.68
CA ALA A 101 0.18 5.32 -8.51
C ALA A 101 -0.93 4.70 -7.65
N SER A 102 -0.58 4.05 -6.54
CA SER A 102 -1.53 3.45 -5.62
C SER A 102 -2.41 4.51 -4.94
N ALA A 103 -1.81 5.60 -4.44
CA ALA A 103 -2.57 6.69 -3.80
C ALA A 103 -3.61 7.30 -4.75
N GLY A 104 -3.20 7.61 -5.99
CA GLY A 104 -4.12 8.15 -6.99
C GLY A 104 -5.28 7.21 -7.30
N MET A 105 -4.99 5.93 -7.48
CA MET A 105 -6.02 4.94 -7.76
C MET A 105 -7.05 4.80 -6.63
N PHE A 106 -6.60 4.69 -5.38
CA PHE A 106 -7.49 4.58 -4.23
C PHE A 106 -8.26 5.89 -3.98
N ALA A 107 -7.63 7.04 -4.15
CA ALA A 107 -8.31 8.34 -4.04
C ALA A 107 -9.41 8.49 -5.10
N ALA A 108 -9.12 8.13 -6.35
CA ALA A 108 -10.12 8.16 -7.43
C ALA A 108 -11.30 7.23 -7.14
N ASN A 109 -11.05 6.02 -6.62
CA ASN A 109 -12.10 5.08 -6.24
C ASN A 109 -13.04 5.65 -5.16
N GLU A 110 -12.51 6.45 -4.25
CA GLU A 110 -13.26 7.05 -3.15
C GLU A 110 -13.75 8.48 -3.43
N ASN A 111 -13.59 8.98 -4.66
CA ASN A 111 -13.90 10.36 -5.05
C ASN A 111 -13.20 11.40 -4.17
N MET A 112 -11.96 11.13 -3.78
CA MET A 112 -11.10 12.03 -3.03
C MET A 112 -10.10 12.72 -3.96
N GLU A 113 -9.70 13.93 -3.64
CA GLU A 113 -8.56 14.58 -4.28
C GLU A 113 -7.26 13.87 -3.92
N CYS A 114 -6.26 13.94 -4.80
CA CYS A 114 -4.93 13.39 -4.53
C CYS A 114 -3.84 14.31 -5.03
N ASP A 115 -3.01 14.84 -4.11
CA ASP A 115 -1.85 15.65 -4.42
C ASP A 115 -0.56 14.84 -4.23
N VAL A 116 0.24 14.76 -5.29
CA VAL A 116 1.50 14.05 -5.30
C VAL A 116 2.66 15.03 -5.43
N TYR A 117 3.45 15.14 -4.37
CA TYR A 117 4.62 16.01 -4.29
C TYR A 117 5.83 15.33 -4.89
N ILE A 118 6.50 15.98 -5.83
CA ILE A 118 7.65 15.46 -6.55
C ILE A 118 8.76 16.51 -6.65
N PRO A 119 10.04 16.11 -6.57
CA PRO A 119 11.14 17.04 -6.85
C PRO A 119 11.12 17.45 -8.33
N ASP A 120 11.38 18.72 -8.61
CA ASP A 120 11.43 19.21 -9.99
C ASP A 120 12.63 18.62 -10.73
N GLY A 121 12.41 18.12 -11.95
CA GLY A 121 13.45 17.56 -12.82
C GLY A 121 13.82 16.08 -12.60
N GLN A 122 13.34 15.40 -11.57
CA GLN A 122 13.61 13.98 -11.31
C GLN A 122 12.35 13.12 -11.50
N ILE A 123 11.93 12.94 -12.73
CA ILE A 123 10.69 12.25 -13.05
C ILE A 123 10.99 10.95 -13.81
N ALA A 124 10.71 9.80 -13.20
CA ALA A 124 10.57 8.54 -13.94
C ALA A 124 9.22 8.52 -14.68
N PRO A 125 9.18 8.59 -16.02
CA PRO A 125 7.93 8.85 -16.75
C PRO A 125 6.83 7.83 -16.52
N GLY A 126 7.18 6.54 -16.37
CA GLY A 126 6.20 5.45 -16.38
C GLY A 126 5.25 5.42 -15.18
N LYS A 127 5.74 5.64 -13.96
CA LYS A 127 4.87 5.59 -12.76
C LYS A 127 4.08 6.87 -12.54
N LEU A 128 4.62 8.00 -12.94
CA LEU A 128 3.88 9.26 -12.91
C LEU A 128 2.74 9.29 -13.91
N SER A 129 2.92 8.72 -15.12
CA SER A 129 1.83 8.63 -16.09
C SER A 129 0.64 7.84 -15.53
N GLN A 130 0.90 6.77 -14.76
CA GLN A 130 -0.15 6.02 -14.10
C GLN A 130 -0.90 6.86 -13.06
N ALA A 131 -0.18 7.64 -12.23
CA ALA A 131 -0.82 8.54 -11.27
C ALA A 131 -1.66 9.62 -11.98
N TYR A 132 -1.16 10.21 -13.06
CA TYR A 132 -1.93 11.16 -13.88
C TYR A 132 -3.23 10.57 -14.42
N GLN A 133 -3.23 9.30 -14.85
CA GLN A 133 -4.44 8.63 -15.35
C GLN A 133 -5.54 8.54 -14.30
N PHE A 134 -5.19 8.53 -13.03
CA PHE A 134 -6.14 8.54 -11.91
C PHE A 134 -6.54 9.95 -11.45
N GLY A 135 -6.16 10.99 -12.21
CA GLY A 135 -6.56 12.37 -11.91
C GLY A 135 -5.79 13.03 -10.77
N THR A 136 -4.60 12.51 -10.39
CA THR A 136 -3.80 13.14 -9.34
C THR A 136 -3.23 14.48 -9.78
N GLN A 137 -3.19 15.44 -8.85
CA GLN A 137 -2.47 16.69 -9.03
C GLN A 137 -0.99 16.51 -8.69
N MET A 138 -0.11 16.82 -9.63
CA MET A 138 1.34 16.79 -9.42
C MET A 138 1.83 18.14 -8.93
N VAL A 139 2.36 18.19 -7.72
CA VAL A 139 2.94 19.39 -7.12
C VAL A 139 4.47 19.30 -7.22
N LYS A 140 5.04 20.13 -8.10
CA LYS A 140 6.50 20.20 -8.27
C LYS A 140 7.11 21.04 -7.17
N VAL A 141 8.16 20.53 -6.57
CA VAL A 141 8.92 21.17 -5.50
C VAL A 141 10.36 21.38 -5.95
N ASN A 142 10.84 22.61 -5.86
CA ASN A 142 12.26 22.89 -6.09
C ASN A 142 13.09 22.27 -4.98
N GLY A 143 14.05 21.41 -5.35
CA GLY A 143 14.91 20.70 -4.42
C GLY A 143 14.93 19.19 -4.67
N ASN A 144 15.23 18.44 -3.65
CA ASN A 144 15.34 16.99 -3.68
C ASN A 144 14.05 16.30 -3.14
N PHE A 145 14.12 14.97 -2.95
CA PHE A 145 12.99 14.19 -2.43
C PHE A 145 12.62 14.60 -0.99
N ASP A 146 13.58 14.95 -0.15
CA ASP A 146 13.32 15.33 1.25
C ASP A 146 12.58 16.68 1.31
N ASP A 147 12.88 17.60 0.39
CA ASP A 147 12.16 18.85 0.24
C ASP A 147 10.70 18.60 -0.18
N ALA A 148 10.48 17.72 -1.15
CA ALA A 148 9.14 17.34 -1.58
C ALA A 148 8.37 16.63 -0.46
N PHE A 149 9.03 15.75 0.30
CA PHE A 149 8.45 15.07 1.44
C PHE A 149 8.05 16.05 2.55
N THR A 150 8.95 16.97 2.92
CA THR A 150 8.67 18.01 3.92
C THR A 150 7.47 18.86 3.52
N LYS A 151 7.40 19.27 2.26
CA LYS A 151 6.26 20.02 1.72
C LYS A 151 4.96 19.23 1.77
N SER A 152 5.01 17.93 1.48
CA SER A 152 3.83 17.07 1.57
C SER A 152 3.31 16.93 2.99
N LEU A 153 4.20 16.88 4.00
CA LEU A 153 3.81 16.86 5.41
C LEU A 153 3.16 18.17 5.84
N GLN A 154 3.72 19.31 5.41
CA GLN A 154 3.12 20.62 5.66
C GLN A 154 1.71 20.75 5.07
N ALA A 155 1.52 20.26 3.84
CA ALA A 155 0.21 20.28 3.20
C ALA A 155 -0.79 19.32 3.88
N ALA A 156 -0.30 18.26 4.52
CA ALA A 156 -1.16 17.33 5.26
C ALA A 156 -1.71 17.92 6.58
N GLU A 157 -1.18 19.06 7.04
CA GLU A 157 -1.70 19.81 8.19
C GLU A 157 -2.98 20.60 7.85
N GLU A 158 -3.28 20.77 6.55
CA GLU A 158 -4.49 21.45 6.12
C GLU A 158 -5.74 20.62 6.46
N PRO A 159 -6.83 21.28 6.94
CA PRO A 159 -8.07 20.57 7.27
C PRO A 159 -8.61 19.73 6.10
N GLY A 160 -8.94 18.48 6.38
CA GLY A 160 -9.44 17.56 5.36
C GLY A 160 -8.37 16.89 4.50
N SER A 161 -7.08 17.15 4.76
CA SER A 161 -5.94 16.51 4.11
C SER A 161 -5.43 15.33 4.94
N TYR A 162 -4.91 14.29 4.26
CA TYR A 162 -4.41 13.08 4.92
C TYR A 162 -3.18 12.52 4.21
N THR A 163 -2.07 12.39 4.94
CA THR A 163 -0.84 11.84 4.37
C THR A 163 -0.87 10.31 4.31
N VAL A 164 -0.40 9.76 3.18
CA VAL A 164 -0.29 8.32 2.97
C VAL A 164 1.14 7.87 2.64
N ASN A 165 2.14 8.62 3.06
CA ASN A 165 3.53 8.19 3.01
C ASN A 165 3.82 7.05 3.99
N SER A 166 5.04 6.49 3.93
CA SER A 166 5.45 5.35 4.77
C SER A 166 5.48 5.64 6.27
N VAL A 167 5.43 6.91 6.66
CA VAL A 167 5.28 7.34 8.07
C VAL A 167 3.88 7.09 8.63
N ASN A 168 2.90 6.81 7.78
CA ASN A 168 1.55 6.52 8.20
C ASN A 168 1.46 5.08 8.74
N PRO A 169 1.10 4.88 10.03
CA PRO A 169 1.09 3.57 10.65
C PRO A 169 0.04 2.62 10.03
N PHE A 170 -1.07 3.15 9.55
CA PHE A 170 -2.11 2.32 8.91
C PHE A 170 -1.64 1.72 7.59
N ARG A 171 -0.67 2.35 6.93
CA ARG A 171 -0.01 1.71 5.79
C ARG A 171 0.75 0.44 6.19
N ILE A 172 1.42 0.46 7.34
CA ILE A 172 2.13 -0.71 7.86
C ILE A 172 1.13 -1.80 8.22
N GLU A 173 0.02 -1.44 8.83
CA GLU A 173 -1.06 -2.37 9.16
C GLU A 173 -1.57 -3.12 7.91
N GLY A 174 -1.89 -2.39 6.84
CA GLY A 174 -2.30 -3.03 5.59
C GLY A 174 -1.20 -3.90 4.97
N GLN A 175 0.06 -3.47 5.04
CA GLN A 175 1.20 -4.23 4.50
C GLN A 175 1.49 -5.52 5.28
N LYS A 176 1.17 -5.62 6.57
CA LYS A 176 1.28 -6.87 7.35
C LYS A 176 0.54 -8.03 6.68
N THR A 177 -0.56 -7.76 6.02
CA THR A 177 -1.38 -8.80 5.37
C THR A 177 -0.66 -9.55 4.26
N ILE A 178 0.40 -8.98 3.69
CA ILE A 178 1.28 -9.66 2.73
C ILE A 178 1.89 -10.90 3.39
N LYS A 179 2.42 -10.75 4.61
CA LYS A 179 3.02 -11.85 5.37
C LYS A 179 1.96 -12.84 5.84
N PHE A 180 0.78 -12.37 6.25
CA PHE A 180 -0.32 -13.25 6.66
C PHE A 180 -0.76 -14.17 5.51
N ARG A 181 -0.85 -13.65 4.28
CA ARG A 181 -1.15 -14.48 3.11
C ARG A 181 -0.04 -15.50 2.81
N ALA A 182 1.22 -15.11 2.97
CA ALA A 182 2.33 -16.04 2.81
C ALA A 182 2.28 -17.15 3.85
N LEU A 183 2.09 -16.82 5.13
CA LEU A 183 1.96 -17.80 6.22
C LEU A 183 0.74 -18.70 6.05
N GLU A 184 -0.39 -18.16 5.63
CA GLU A 184 -1.59 -18.95 5.35
C GLU A 184 -1.34 -20.00 4.24
N ALA A 185 -0.61 -19.60 3.18
CA ALA A 185 -0.24 -20.52 2.11
C ALA A 185 0.80 -21.58 2.54
N LEU A 186 1.55 -21.30 3.59
CA LEU A 186 2.47 -22.24 4.25
C LEU A 186 1.82 -22.95 5.46
N GLU A 187 0.47 -22.98 5.50
CA GLU A 187 -0.28 -23.62 6.61
C GLU A 187 0.13 -23.10 8.00
N TRP A 188 0.53 -21.82 8.06
CA TRP A 188 1.06 -21.12 9.25
C TRP A 188 2.44 -21.62 9.74
N GLU A 189 3.12 -22.40 8.93
CA GLU A 189 4.53 -22.71 9.18
C GLU A 189 5.41 -21.49 8.88
N VAL A 190 6.33 -21.20 9.80
CA VAL A 190 7.24 -20.05 9.66
C VAL A 190 8.43 -20.45 8.80
N PRO A 191 8.69 -19.78 7.67
CA PRO A 191 9.86 -20.09 6.85
C PRO A 191 11.15 -19.67 7.53
N ASP A 192 12.26 -20.38 7.28
CA ASP A 192 13.59 -20.02 7.80
C ASP A 192 14.05 -18.65 7.30
N PHE A 193 13.70 -18.29 6.07
CA PHE A 193 14.06 -17.03 5.42
C PHE A 193 12.87 -16.39 4.73
N LEU A 194 12.72 -15.10 4.98
CA LEU A 194 11.77 -14.25 4.25
C LEU A 194 12.56 -13.17 3.49
N VAL A 195 12.54 -13.24 2.16
CA VAL A 195 13.28 -12.32 1.30
C VAL A 195 12.31 -11.35 0.61
N TYR A 196 12.51 -10.07 0.81
CA TYR A 196 11.73 -9.01 0.18
C TYR A 196 12.59 -7.75 -0.05
N HIS A 197 12.11 -6.85 -0.91
CA HIS A 197 12.87 -5.63 -1.17
C HIS A 197 12.83 -4.68 0.04
N GLY A 198 13.96 -4.05 0.33
CA GLY A 198 14.12 -3.06 1.40
C GLY A 198 14.23 -1.64 0.86
N GLY A 199 13.09 -0.98 0.61
CA GLY A 199 13.03 0.45 0.29
C GLY A 199 12.80 1.28 1.56
N ALA A 200 11.59 1.82 1.73
CA ALA A 200 11.18 2.52 2.95
C ALA A 200 10.87 1.56 4.13
N LEU A 201 11.28 0.31 4.05
CA LEU A 201 11.17 -0.75 5.07
C LEU A 201 9.76 -1.01 5.64
N GLY A 202 8.71 -0.52 5.00
CA GLY A 202 7.34 -0.77 5.43
C GLY A 202 6.90 -2.25 5.37
N ASN A 203 7.69 -3.13 4.77
CA ASN A 203 7.46 -4.58 4.75
C ASN A 203 8.25 -5.34 5.84
N THR A 204 8.96 -4.63 6.69
CA THR A 204 9.82 -5.25 7.72
C THR A 204 9.03 -5.75 8.90
#